data_469e77613ba7913134ed6ef92bcb2374
#
_entry.id   469e77613ba7913134ed6ef92bcb2374
#
_cell.length_a   1.000
_cell.length_b   1.000
_cell.length_c   1.000
_cell.angle_alpha   90.00
_cell.angle_beta   90.00
_cell.angle_gamma   90.00
#
_symmetry.space_group_name_H-M   'P 1'
#
loop_
_entity.id
_entity.type
_entity.pdbx_description
1 polymer ?
#
loop_
_entity_poly.entity_id
_entity_poly.type
_entity_poly.pdbx_seq_one_letter_code
_entity_poly.pdbx_strand_id
1 'polypeptide(L)'
;MKYPTLLERFLTYVKVNTRSDENSTTTPSTQSQVDFATNVLIPEMKRVGLQNVYYLPNGFAIGTLPANDPSLTRKIGFISHMDTADFNAEGVNPQVIENYDGGLINLGESGFKLDPADFKSLEKYPGQTLITTDGTTLLGADDKSGIAEIMTAIEYLTAHPEIKHCEIRVGFGPDEEIGVGANKFDAEDFNVDFAYTVDGGPLGELQYETFSAAGTELHFQGRNVHPGTAKGQMVNALQLAIDFHNQLPAGDRPELTEGYQGFYHLMDVTGTVEEARASYIIRDFEKETFEARKVAMQAIADKMNQELGSDRVTLTLTDQYYNMKEVIEKDMTPITIAKAVMENLDITPIIEPIRGGTDGSKISFMGIPTPNIFAGGENMHGRFEYVSLQTMERAVDTIIGIVSYKD
;
A
#
# COMPACT_ATOMS: atom_id res chain seq x y z
N MET A 1 -23.34 -16.90 -2.17
CA MET A 1 -22.76 -15.82 -1.34
C MET A 1 -22.73 -16.32 0.09
N LYS A 2 -21.54 -16.49 0.63
CA LYS A 2 -21.34 -17.02 1.99
C LYS A 2 -21.63 -15.96 3.05
N TYR A 3 -21.25 -14.72 2.75
CA TYR A 3 -21.41 -13.55 3.63
C TYR A 3 -22.37 -12.54 2.99
N PRO A 4 -23.66 -12.53 3.36
CA PRO A 4 -24.69 -11.75 2.65
C PRO A 4 -24.45 -10.23 2.70
N THR A 5 -23.80 -9.72 3.74
CA THR A 5 -23.56 -8.28 3.93
C THR A 5 -22.28 -7.76 3.22
N LEU A 6 -21.39 -8.67 2.79
CA LEU A 6 -20.07 -8.29 2.26
C LEU A 6 -20.16 -7.41 1.00
N LEU A 7 -20.92 -7.85 0.00
CA LEU A 7 -21.07 -7.10 -1.26
C LEU A 7 -21.69 -5.72 -1.03
N GLU A 8 -22.79 -5.64 -0.29
CA GLU A 8 -23.47 -4.37 -0.03
C GLU A 8 -22.57 -3.40 0.75
N ARG A 9 -21.84 -3.90 1.75
CA ARG A 9 -20.85 -3.16 2.53
C ARG A 9 -19.78 -2.57 1.63
N PHE A 10 -19.14 -3.39 0.81
CA PHE A 10 -18.12 -2.97 -0.13
C PHE A 10 -18.64 -1.91 -1.11
N LEU A 11 -19.80 -2.16 -1.74
CA LEU A 11 -20.42 -1.21 -2.66
C LEU A 11 -20.80 0.13 -2.00
N THR A 12 -21.04 0.11 -0.69
CA THR A 12 -21.29 1.34 0.09
C THR A 12 -19.99 2.11 0.30
N TYR A 13 -18.91 1.43 0.66
CA TYR A 13 -17.62 2.06 0.96
C TYR A 13 -16.96 2.68 -0.27
N VAL A 14 -16.95 1.98 -1.40
CA VAL A 14 -16.29 2.48 -2.63
C VAL A 14 -16.95 3.73 -3.20
N LYS A 15 -18.22 4.00 -2.88
CA LYS A 15 -18.92 5.21 -3.32
C LYS A 15 -18.50 6.48 -2.58
N VAL A 16 -17.79 6.33 -1.47
CA VAL A 16 -17.25 7.48 -0.72
C VAL A 16 -15.89 7.87 -1.30
N ASN A 17 -15.78 9.09 -1.81
CA ASN A 17 -14.50 9.61 -2.26
C ASN A 17 -13.61 9.90 -1.05
N THR A 18 -12.49 9.18 -0.93
CA THR A 18 -11.51 9.31 0.15
C THR A 18 -10.08 9.47 -0.40
N ARG A 19 -9.94 9.94 -1.64
CA ARG A 19 -8.63 10.17 -2.25
C ARG A 19 -7.74 11.00 -1.33
N SER A 20 -6.52 10.54 -1.13
CA SER A 20 -5.48 11.27 -0.39
C SER A 20 -4.91 12.43 -1.22
N ASP A 21 -4.29 13.41 -0.56
CA ASP A 21 -3.67 14.59 -1.17
C ASP A 21 -2.20 14.67 -0.73
N GLU A 22 -1.29 14.33 -1.65
CA GLU A 22 0.16 14.37 -1.42
C GLU A 22 0.71 15.78 -1.11
N ASN A 23 -0.03 16.84 -1.47
CA ASN A 23 0.34 18.23 -1.20
C ASN A 23 -0.15 18.72 0.17
N SER A 24 -0.92 17.90 0.88
CA SER A 24 -1.41 18.25 2.23
C SER A 24 -0.29 18.23 3.26
N THR A 25 -0.39 19.13 4.24
CA THR A 25 0.50 19.18 5.41
C THR A 25 -0.12 18.54 6.65
N THR A 26 -1.35 18.02 6.53
CA THR A 26 -2.08 17.35 7.62
C THR A 26 -2.18 15.86 7.39
N THR A 27 -2.41 15.10 8.47
CA THR A 27 -2.79 13.68 8.43
C THR A 27 -4.02 13.51 9.34
N PRO A 28 -5.16 13.07 8.82
CA PRO A 28 -5.45 12.73 7.42
C PRO A 28 -5.27 13.91 6.46
N SER A 29 -4.87 13.61 5.22
CA SER A 29 -4.59 14.63 4.19
C SER A 29 -5.86 15.30 3.66
N THR A 30 -7.02 14.61 3.77
CA THR A 30 -8.31 15.13 3.31
C THR A 30 -9.40 14.97 4.36
N GLN A 31 -10.34 15.93 4.38
CA GLN A 31 -11.49 15.90 5.31
C GLN A 31 -12.43 14.72 5.00
N SER A 32 -12.49 14.28 3.76
CA SER A 32 -13.35 13.15 3.35
C SER A 32 -12.94 11.82 4.01
N GLN A 33 -11.66 11.61 4.29
CA GLN A 33 -11.19 10.46 5.09
C GLN A 33 -11.69 10.55 6.54
N VAL A 34 -11.59 11.73 7.15
CA VAL A 34 -12.13 11.97 8.52
C VAL A 34 -13.63 11.70 8.55
N ASP A 35 -14.37 12.19 7.56
CA ASP A 35 -15.82 12.01 7.47
C ASP A 35 -16.19 10.54 7.24
N PHE A 36 -15.45 9.82 6.44
CA PHE A 36 -15.64 8.38 6.23
C PHE A 36 -15.39 7.60 7.51
N ALA A 37 -14.29 7.87 8.21
CA ALA A 37 -13.98 7.25 9.49
C ALA A 37 -15.08 7.51 10.54
N THR A 38 -15.47 8.78 10.71
CA THR A 38 -16.34 9.18 11.84
C THR A 38 -17.83 8.95 11.58
N ASN A 39 -18.28 9.11 10.33
CA ASN A 39 -19.69 9.04 9.97
C ASN A 39 -20.12 7.69 9.39
N VAL A 40 -19.17 6.89 8.89
CA VAL A 40 -19.45 5.57 8.29
C VAL A 40 -18.83 4.46 9.13
N LEU A 41 -17.49 4.43 9.26
CA LEU A 41 -16.80 3.29 9.87
C LEU A 41 -17.07 3.16 11.37
N ILE A 42 -16.92 4.21 12.17
CA ILE A 42 -17.14 4.16 13.63
C ILE A 42 -18.57 3.73 14.00
N PRO A 43 -19.64 4.26 13.39
CA PRO A 43 -20.98 3.75 13.64
C PRO A 43 -21.15 2.26 13.27
N GLU A 44 -20.57 1.85 12.16
CA GLU A 44 -20.64 0.46 11.72
C GLU A 44 -19.80 -0.49 12.59
N MET A 45 -18.59 -0.10 12.97
CA MET A 45 -17.75 -0.84 13.92
C MET A 45 -18.52 -1.18 15.22
N LYS A 46 -19.27 -0.21 15.75
CA LYS A 46 -20.14 -0.42 16.91
C LYS A 46 -21.30 -1.37 16.59
N ARG A 47 -21.90 -1.23 15.41
CA ARG A 47 -23.04 -2.04 14.97
C ARG A 47 -22.67 -3.52 14.81
N VAL A 48 -21.47 -3.83 14.29
CA VAL A 48 -21.00 -5.21 14.08
C VAL A 48 -20.48 -5.86 15.35
N GLY A 49 -20.41 -5.13 16.48
CA GLY A 49 -20.12 -5.69 17.80
C GLY A 49 -18.74 -5.35 18.37
N LEU A 50 -17.96 -4.49 17.70
CA LEU A 50 -16.72 -4.00 18.28
C LEU A 50 -16.99 -3.15 19.51
N GLN A 51 -16.14 -3.33 20.52
CA GLN A 51 -16.12 -2.55 21.77
C GLN A 51 -14.95 -1.57 21.74
N ASN A 52 -14.96 -0.59 22.68
CA ASN A 52 -13.93 0.44 22.78
C ASN A 52 -13.61 1.06 21.42
N VAL A 53 -14.66 1.48 20.70
CA VAL A 53 -14.55 2.09 19.37
C VAL A 53 -14.33 3.58 19.52
N TYR A 54 -13.24 4.10 18.99
CA TYR A 54 -12.86 5.52 19.03
C TYR A 54 -12.07 5.94 17.79
N TYR A 55 -11.97 7.25 17.61
CA TYR A 55 -11.17 7.88 16.58
C TYR A 55 -9.99 8.60 17.22
N LEU A 56 -8.79 8.33 16.74
CA LEU A 56 -7.56 8.93 17.25
C LEU A 56 -7.23 10.24 16.51
N PRO A 57 -6.52 11.18 17.16
CA PRO A 57 -6.06 12.41 16.50
C PRO A 57 -5.13 12.19 15.29
N ASN A 58 -4.51 11.02 15.21
CA ASN A 58 -3.66 10.60 14.08
C ASN A 58 -4.46 10.10 12.86
N GLY A 59 -5.79 10.07 12.93
CA GLY A 59 -6.68 9.68 11.85
C GLY A 59 -7.13 8.22 11.87
N PHE A 60 -6.65 7.39 12.80
CA PHE A 60 -7.06 5.99 12.90
C PHE A 60 -8.39 5.82 13.63
N ALA A 61 -9.27 5.01 13.05
CA ALA A 61 -10.46 4.48 13.74
C ALA A 61 -10.10 3.10 14.32
N ILE A 62 -10.23 2.96 15.64
CA ILE A 62 -9.81 1.76 16.39
C ILE A 62 -11.01 1.11 17.05
N GLY A 63 -11.01 -0.24 17.10
CA GLY A 63 -12.01 -1.01 17.83
C GLY A 63 -11.47 -2.36 18.28
N THR A 64 -12.14 -2.99 19.26
CA THR A 64 -11.74 -4.28 19.84
C THR A 64 -12.90 -5.26 19.85
N LEU A 65 -12.66 -6.49 19.40
CA LEU A 65 -13.51 -7.64 19.71
C LEU A 65 -12.83 -8.46 20.80
N PRO A 66 -13.36 -8.50 22.04
CA PRO A 66 -12.77 -9.28 23.13
C PRO A 66 -12.76 -10.78 22.81
N ALA A 67 -11.72 -11.47 23.26
CA ALA A 67 -11.66 -12.93 23.14
C ALA A 67 -12.90 -13.60 23.74
N ASN A 68 -13.40 -14.66 23.10
CA ASN A 68 -14.50 -15.48 23.63
C ASN A 68 -14.02 -16.87 24.09
N ASP A 69 -12.72 -17.14 24.01
CA ASP A 69 -12.05 -18.34 24.56
C ASP A 69 -10.80 -17.92 25.35
N PRO A 70 -10.76 -18.12 26.67
CA PRO A 70 -9.61 -17.73 27.48
C PRO A 70 -8.36 -18.57 27.23
N SER A 71 -8.45 -19.67 26.48
CA SER A 71 -7.28 -20.45 26.07
C SER A 71 -6.54 -19.83 24.86
N LEU A 72 -7.19 -18.95 24.12
CA LEU A 72 -6.62 -18.21 23.01
C LEU A 72 -6.13 -16.85 23.52
N THR A 73 -4.88 -16.81 24.00
CA THR A 73 -4.34 -15.66 24.73
C THR A 73 -3.71 -14.60 23.84
N ARG A 74 -3.57 -14.86 22.53
CA ARG A 74 -3.01 -13.90 21.58
C ARG A 74 -3.93 -12.69 21.40
N LYS A 75 -3.30 -11.57 21.08
CA LYS A 75 -3.97 -10.37 20.59
C LYS A 75 -3.53 -10.13 19.17
N ILE A 76 -4.45 -10.20 18.23
CA ILE A 76 -4.14 -10.09 16.80
C ILE A 76 -4.79 -8.82 16.24
N GLY A 77 -3.99 -8.03 15.51
CA GLY A 77 -4.45 -6.84 14.82
C GLY A 77 -4.83 -7.10 13.37
N PHE A 78 -5.84 -6.39 12.84
CA PHE A 78 -6.11 -6.25 11.41
C PHE A 78 -6.20 -4.78 11.07
N ILE A 79 -5.49 -4.41 10.01
CA ILE A 79 -5.35 -3.01 9.58
C ILE A 79 -5.66 -2.94 8.09
N SER A 80 -6.39 -1.89 7.69
CA SER A 80 -6.65 -1.53 6.29
C SER A 80 -6.67 -0.01 6.17
N HIS A 81 -6.36 0.52 4.99
CA HIS A 81 -6.38 1.96 4.79
C HIS A 81 -7.71 2.46 4.19
N MET A 82 -8.03 3.70 4.50
CA MET A 82 -9.29 4.31 4.10
C MET A 82 -9.18 5.12 2.81
N ASP A 83 -8.00 5.64 2.53
CA ASP A 83 -7.76 6.48 1.36
C ASP A 83 -7.69 5.67 0.08
N THR A 84 -7.66 6.37 -1.03
CA THR A 84 -7.48 5.81 -2.36
C THR A 84 -6.39 6.57 -3.10
N ALA A 85 -5.75 5.90 -4.04
CA ALA A 85 -4.66 6.40 -4.87
C ALA A 85 -4.99 7.68 -5.64
N ASP A 86 -3.93 8.29 -6.18
CA ASP A 86 -4.01 9.52 -7.01
C ASP A 86 -4.64 9.26 -8.38
N PHE A 87 -5.92 8.91 -8.38
CA PHE A 87 -6.77 8.81 -9.56
C PHE A 87 -8.16 9.39 -9.26
N ASN A 88 -8.99 9.61 -10.30
CA ASN A 88 -10.34 10.10 -10.08
C ASN A 88 -11.16 9.11 -9.23
N ALA A 89 -11.60 9.52 -8.06
CA ALA A 89 -12.41 8.75 -7.11
C ALA A 89 -13.77 9.43 -6.84
N GLU A 90 -14.15 10.42 -7.64
CA GLU A 90 -15.42 11.13 -7.48
C GLU A 90 -16.53 10.46 -8.31
N GLY A 91 -17.60 10.09 -7.62
CA GLY A 91 -18.78 9.48 -8.27
C GLY A 91 -18.54 8.03 -8.72
N VAL A 92 -17.78 7.26 -7.96
CA VAL A 92 -17.55 5.83 -8.22
C VAL A 92 -18.87 5.10 -8.44
N ASN A 93 -18.99 4.47 -9.62
CA ASN A 93 -20.17 3.72 -10.04
C ASN A 93 -19.80 2.25 -10.33
N PRO A 94 -19.75 1.40 -9.31
CA PRO A 94 -19.30 0.02 -9.46
C PRO A 94 -20.30 -0.81 -10.27
N GLN A 95 -19.77 -1.67 -11.14
CA GLN A 95 -20.53 -2.65 -11.91
C GLN A 95 -20.36 -4.04 -11.32
N VAL A 96 -21.43 -4.76 -11.07
CA VAL A 96 -21.42 -6.15 -10.59
C VAL A 96 -21.67 -7.08 -11.77
N ILE A 97 -20.71 -7.93 -12.07
CA ILE A 97 -20.75 -8.88 -13.18
C ILE A 97 -20.83 -10.29 -12.59
N GLU A 98 -22.05 -10.80 -12.51
CA GLU A 98 -22.29 -12.16 -11.99
C GLU A 98 -21.86 -13.22 -12.99
N ASN A 99 -21.27 -14.30 -12.49
CA ASN A 99 -20.87 -15.46 -13.27
C ASN A 99 -20.06 -15.08 -14.52
N TYR A 100 -18.96 -14.34 -14.29
CA TYR A 100 -18.07 -13.86 -15.35
C TYR A 100 -17.71 -15.01 -16.32
N ASP A 101 -17.89 -14.80 -17.60
CA ASP A 101 -17.72 -15.84 -18.63
C ASP A 101 -16.29 -16.02 -19.14
N GLY A 102 -15.34 -15.21 -18.65
CA GLY A 102 -13.96 -15.19 -19.13
C GLY A 102 -13.70 -14.30 -20.34
N GLY A 103 -14.72 -13.58 -20.80
CA GLY A 103 -14.66 -12.69 -21.97
C GLY A 103 -14.33 -11.24 -21.61
N LEU A 104 -14.45 -10.39 -22.61
CA LEU A 104 -14.22 -8.97 -22.50
C LEU A 104 -15.32 -8.27 -21.67
N ILE A 105 -14.93 -7.41 -20.74
CA ILE A 105 -15.83 -6.58 -19.94
C ILE A 105 -15.80 -5.14 -20.44
N ASN A 106 -16.94 -4.59 -20.84
CA ASN A 106 -17.04 -3.17 -21.13
C ASN A 106 -17.20 -2.38 -19.83
N LEU A 107 -16.41 -1.33 -19.64
CA LEU A 107 -16.49 -0.47 -18.46
C LEU A 107 -17.51 0.65 -18.72
N GLY A 108 -18.79 0.34 -18.47
CA GLY A 108 -19.90 1.25 -18.74
C GLY A 108 -19.94 1.74 -20.19
N GLU A 109 -20.17 3.04 -20.36
CA GLU A 109 -20.17 3.73 -21.64
C GLU A 109 -18.87 4.52 -21.89
N SER A 110 -17.85 4.34 -21.07
CA SER A 110 -16.59 5.09 -21.13
C SER A 110 -15.75 4.80 -22.39
N GLY A 111 -16.04 3.68 -23.08
CA GLY A 111 -15.23 3.17 -24.18
C GLY A 111 -14.03 2.33 -23.76
N PHE A 112 -13.70 2.29 -22.45
CA PHE A 112 -12.65 1.44 -21.91
C PHE A 112 -13.16 0.00 -21.69
N LYS A 113 -12.22 -0.94 -21.67
CA LYS A 113 -12.52 -2.37 -21.57
C LYS A 113 -11.48 -3.09 -20.76
N LEU A 114 -11.92 -4.05 -19.95
CA LEU A 114 -11.05 -5.08 -19.39
C LEU A 114 -11.05 -6.27 -20.37
N ASP A 115 -9.94 -6.44 -21.07
CA ASP A 115 -9.77 -7.52 -22.06
C ASP A 115 -8.76 -8.53 -21.50
N PRO A 116 -9.09 -9.84 -21.44
CA PRO A 116 -8.13 -10.87 -21.01
C PRO A 116 -6.87 -10.93 -21.88
N ALA A 117 -6.90 -10.40 -23.11
CA ALA A 117 -5.71 -10.28 -23.93
C ALA A 117 -4.69 -9.29 -23.35
N ASP A 118 -5.16 -8.22 -22.70
CA ASP A 118 -4.33 -7.20 -22.07
C ASP A 118 -4.11 -7.49 -20.58
N PHE A 119 -5.14 -8.01 -19.88
CA PHE A 119 -5.15 -8.25 -18.45
C PHE A 119 -5.27 -9.75 -18.13
N LYS A 120 -4.16 -10.45 -18.11
CA LYS A 120 -4.09 -11.91 -17.93
C LYS A 120 -4.64 -12.40 -16.59
N SER A 121 -4.69 -11.54 -15.57
CA SER A 121 -5.29 -11.88 -14.27
C SER A 121 -6.75 -12.32 -14.40
N LEU A 122 -7.51 -11.79 -15.38
CA LEU A 122 -8.91 -12.14 -15.63
C LEU A 122 -9.13 -13.63 -15.94
N GLU A 123 -8.11 -14.33 -16.47
CA GLU A 123 -8.18 -15.76 -16.78
C GLU A 123 -8.39 -16.64 -15.52
N LYS A 124 -8.16 -16.08 -14.32
CA LYS A 124 -8.35 -16.78 -13.04
C LYS A 124 -9.80 -16.78 -12.54
N TYR A 125 -10.68 -15.94 -13.12
CA TYR A 125 -11.98 -15.61 -12.53
C TYR A 125 -13.24 -16.09 -13.27
N PRO A 126 -13.19 -16.91 -14.35
CA PRO A 126 -14.43 -17.42 -14.97
C PRO A 126 -15.33 -18.11 -13.95
N GLY A 127 -16.62 -17.81 -13.98
CA GLY A 127 -17.63 -18.33 -13.05
C GLY A 127 -17.75 -17.55 -11.74
N GLN A 128 -16.90 -16.57 -11.49
CA GLN A 128 -16.96 -15.73 -10.30
C GLN A 128 -17.75 -14.44 -10.55
N THR A 129 -18.11 -13.76 -9.47
CA THR A 129 -18.71 -12.42 -9.53
C THR A 129 -17.62 -11.38 -9.42
N LEU A 130 -17.46 -10.56 -10.46
CA LEU A 130 -16.50 -9.47 -10.47
C LEU A 130 -17.18 -8.14 -10.19
N ILE A 131 -16.52 -7.27 -9.44
CA ILE A 131 -16.92 -5.88 -9.26
C ILE A 131 -15.86 -5.01 -9.96
N THR A 132 -16.30 -4.17 -10.91
CA THR A 132 -15.43 -3.29 -11.69
C THR A 132 -15.89 -1.85 -11.57
N THR A 133 -15.11 -0.92 -12.11
CA THR A 133 -15.53 0.47 -12.33
C THR A 133 -16.39 0.56 -13.61
N ASP A 134 -16.99 1.73 -13.85
CA ASP A 134 -17.59 2.09 -15.15
C ASP A 134 -16.57 2.72 -16.12
N GLY A 135 -15.30 2.75 -15.75
CA GLY A 135 -14.18 3.30 -16.53
C GLY A 135 -13.96 4.81 -16.40
N THR A 136 -14.75 5.51 -15.58
CA THR A 136 -14.59 6.97 -15.34
C THR A 136 -13.76 7.26 -14.11
N THR A 137 -13.70 6.32 -13.16
CA THR A 137 -12.98 6.41 -11.87
C THR A 137 -12.14 5.16 -11.64
N LEU A 138 -11.33 5.16 -10.57
CA LEU A 138 -10.89 3.91 -9.94
C LEU A 138 -12.09 3.22 -9.26
N LEU A 139 -11.92 1.98 -8.76
CA LEU A 139 -12.94 1.30 -7.96
C LEU A 139 -12.78 1.63 -6.47
N GLY A 140 -11.56 1.67 -5.97
CA GLY A 140 -11.23 1.78 -4.55
C GLY A 140 -11.33 0.45 -3.81
N ALA A 141 -11.12 -0.67 -4.51
CA ALA A 141 -10.95 -1.97 -3.87
C ALA A 141 -9.70 -1.97 -2.97
N ASP A 142 -8.70 -1.26 -3.39
CA ASP A 142 -7.52 -0.87 -2.65
C ASP A 142 -7.84 0.41 -1.83
N ASP A 143 -8.04 0.36 -0.46
CA ASP A 143 -8.14 -0.89 0.32
C ASP A 143 -9.52 -1.02 1.03
N LYS A 144 -10.58 -0.55 0.39
CA LYS A 144 -11.94 -0.71 0.94
C LYS A 144 -12.45 -2.14 0.89
N SER A 145 -11.80 -3.03 0.11
CA SER A 145 -12.04 -4.47 0.18
C SER A 145 -11.60 -5.04 1.53
N GLY A 146 -10.39 -4.73 1.98
CA GLY A 146 -9.90 -5.16 3.27
C GLY A 146 -10.73 -4.61 4.43
N ILE A 147 -11.15 -3.34 4.38
CA ILE A 147 -12.10 -2.79 5.37
C ILE A 147 -13.39 -3.61 5.41
N ALA A 148 -13.98 -3.91 4.24
CA ALA A 148 -15.24 -4.64 4.16
C ALA A 148 -15.10 -6.08 4.66
N GLU A 149 -13.97 -6.72 4.39
CA GLU A 149 -13.63 -8.08 4.81
C GLU A 149 -13.44 -8.18 6.32
N ILE A 150 -12.66 -7.28 6.91
CA ILE A 150 -12.46 -7.20 8.37
C ILE A 150 -13.82 -7.00 9.07
N MET A 151 -14.59 -6.02 8.62
CA MET A 151 -15.91 -5.73 9.22
C MET A 151 -16.88 -6.90 9.09
N THR A 152 -16.82 -7.63 7.98
CA THR A 152 -17.65 -8.83 7.77
C THR A 152 -17.21 -9.99 8.65
N ALA A 153 -15.91 -10.19 8.83
CA ALA A 153 -15.38 -11.21 9.75
C ALA A 153 -15.82 -10.94 11.19
N ILE A 154 -15.74 -9.68 11.65
CA ILE A 154 -16.18 -9.27 12.99
C ILE A 154 -17.70 -9.49 13.17
N GLU A 155 -18.51 -9.07 12.19
CA GLU A 155 -19.96 -9.27 12.21
C GLU A 155 -20.31 -10.78 12.29
N TYR A 156 -19.61 -11.59 11.51
CA TYR A 156 -19.82 -13.03 11.50
C TYR A 156 -19.43 -13.69 12.83
N LEU A 157 -18.27 -13.36 13.39
CA LEU A 157 -17.83 -13.87 14.71
C LEU A 157 -18.78 -13.44 15.85
N THR A 158 -19.27 -12.21 15.80
CA THR A 158 -20.25 -11.71 16.79
C THR A 158 -21.58 -12.46 16.70
N ALA A 159 -22.03 -12.82 15.49
CA ALA A 159 -23.25 -13.59 15.25
C ALA A 159 -23.08 -15.10 15.55
N HIS A 160 -21.85 -15.61 15.60
CA HIS A 160 -21.50 -17.01 15.78
C HIS A 160 -20.57 -17.24 16.99
N PRO A 161 -21.05 -17.04 18.23
CA PRO A 161 -20.24 -17.15 19.45
C PRO A 161 -19.70 -18.55 19.74
N GLU A 162 -20.18 -19.57 19.03
CA GLU A 162 -19.64 -20.92 19.03
C GLU A 162 -18.25 -20.98 18.39
N ILE A 163 -17.93 -20.08 17.47
CA ILE A 163 -16.58 -19.95 16.88
C ILE A 163 -15.68 -19.28 17.92
N LYS A 164 -14.68 -20.04 18.37
CA LYS A 164 -13.74 -19.56 19.40
C LYS A 164 -12.64 -18.73 18.75
N HIS A 165 -12.38 -17.56 19.32
CA HIS A 165 -11.38 -16.62 18.80
C HIS A 165 -10.64 -15.89 19.93
N CYS A 166 -9.43 -15.45 19.63
CA CYS A 166 -8.62 -14.59 20.48
C CYS A 166 -9.13 -13.13 20.49
N GLU A 167 -8.45 -12.26 21.24
CA GLU A 167 -8.72 -10.81 21.17
C GLU A 167 -8.31 -10.26 19.78
N ILE A 168 -9.18 -9.46 19.19
CA ILE A 168 -8.97 -8.84 17.89
C ILE A 168 -8.97 -7.32 18.05
N ARG A 169 -7.91 -6.69 17.56
CA ARG A 169 -7.87 -5.23 17.38
C ARG A 169 -8.05 -4.91 15.90
N VAL A 170 -8.88 -3.90 15.63
CA VAL A 170 -9.12 -3.42 14.27
C VAL A 170 -8.67 -1.97 14.19
N GLY A 171 -7.90 -1.63 13.14
CA GLY A 171 -7.44 -0.28 12.86
C GLY A 171 -7.69 0.10 11.40
N PHE A 172 -8.42 1.19 11.17
CA PHE A 172 -8.57 1.75 9.82
C PHE A 172 -7.84 3.07 9.75
N GLY A 173 -6.81 3.15 8.91
CA GLY A 173 -5.86 4.25 8.82
C GLY A 173 -6.04 5.14 7.60
N PRO A 174 -5.56 6.39 7.66
CA PRO A 174 -5.54 7.31 6.52
C PRO A 174 -4.21 7.26 5.78
N ASP A 175 -4.17 7.84 4.55
CA ASP A 175 -2.97 8.30 3.85
C ASP A 175 -1.88 7.23 3.63
N GLU A 176 -2.28 5.98 3.43
CA GLU A 176 -1.36 4.90 3.04
C GLU A 176 -0.77 5.18 1.66
N GLU A 177 -1.61 5.52 0.70
CA GLU A 177 -1.31 5.72 -0.71
C GLU A 177 -0.29 6.85 -0.99
N ILE A 178 -0.15 7.77 -0.06
CA ILE A 178 0.88 8.81 -0.07
C ILE A 178 2.02 8.52 0.91
N GLY A 179 1.99 7.34 1.55
CA GLY A 179 3.06 6.82 2.39
C GLY A 179 3.27 7.56 3.70
N VAL A 180 2.29 8.25 4.27
CA VAL A 180 2.45 9.02 5.50
C VAL A 180 1.57 8.56 6.67
N GLY A 181 0.50 7.82 6.41
CA GLY A 181 -0.48 7.40 7.43
C GLY A 181 0.16 6.68 8.60
N ALA A 182 0.89 5.61 8.32
CA ALA A 182 1.56 4.82 9.35
C ALA A 182 2.66 5.58 10.11
N ASN A 183 3.17 6.72 9.62
CA ASN A 183 4.16 7.50 10.36
C ASN A 183 3.67 7.96 11.75
N LYS A 184 2.36 8.06 11.92
CA LYS A 184 1.72 8.48 13.16
C LYS A 184 0.95 7.35 13.86
N PHE A 185 1.11 6.11 13.40
CA PHE A 185 0.46 4.98 14.04
C PHE A 185 0.90 4.84 15.49
N ASP A 186 -0.07 4.63 16.38
CA ASP A 186 0.18 4.48 17.81
C ASP A 186 0.24 2.99 18.17
N ALA A 187 1.44 2.41 18.08
CA ALA A 187 1.67 1.01 18.38
C ALA A 187 1.43 0.66 19.85
N GLU A 188 1.63 1.62 20.77
CA GLU A 188 1.39 1.43 22.20
C GLU A 188 -0.11 1.35 22.50
N ASP A 189 -0.93 2.23 21.89
CA ASP A 189 -2.40 2.16 21.99
C ASP A 189 -2.94 0.90 21.30
N PHE A 190 -2.42 0.56 20.11
CA PHE A 190 -2.90 -0.60 19.36
C PHE A 190 -2.61 -1.92 20.10
N ASN A 191 -1.48 -2.08 20.75
CA ASN A 191 -1.12 -3.09 21.75
C ASN A 191 -1.53 -4.53 21.40
N VAL A 192 -0.99 -5.09 20.35
CA VAL A 192 -1.20 -6.47 19.90
C VAL A 192 0.15 -7.22 19.81
N ASP A 193 0.11 -8.55 19.77
CA ASP A 193 1.31 -9.37 19.63
C ASP A 193 1.87 -9.27 18.20
N PHE A 194 0.97 -9.25 17.21
CA PHE A 194 1.25 -8.98 15.80
C PHE A 194 -0.03 -8.54 15.09
N ALA A 195 0.12 -8.02 13.88
CA ALA A 195 -1.03 -7.64 13.06
C ALA A 195 -0.90 -8.17 11.63
N TYR A 196 -1.94 -7.97 10.83
CA TYR A 196 -1.93 -8.11 9.39
C TYR A 196 -2.51 -6.86 8.75
N THR A 197 -1.85 -6.34 7.73
CA THR A 197 -2.55 -5.49 6.75
C THR A 197 -3.36 -6.39 5.83
N VAL A 198 -4.63 -6.06 5.63
CA VAL A 198 -5.54 -6.77 4.70
C VAL A 198 -5.64 -5.91 3.47
N ASP A 199 -4.56 -5.89 2.69
CA ASP A 199 -4.27 -4.89 1.65
C ASP A 199 -3.51 -5.53 0.46
N GLY A 200 -3.54 -6.86 0.36
CA GLY A 200 -2.91 -7.59 -0.72
C GLY A 200 -3.81 -7.73 -1.97
N GLY A 201 -3.19 -8.17 -3.05
CA GLY A 201 -3.85 -8.43 -4.32
C GLY A 201 -4.58 -9.77 -4.37
N PRO A 202 -4.23 -10.64 -5.33
CA PRO A 202 -4.97 -11.84 -5.63
C PRO A 202 -4.99 -12.88 -4.49
N LEU A 203 -5.92 -13.81 -4.61
CA LEU A 203 -6.11 -14.92 -3.66
C LEU A 203 -4.81 -15.64 -3.32
N GLY A 204 -4.49 -15.70 -2.04
CA GLY A 204 -3.36 -16.45 -1.50
C GLY A 204 -2.11 -15.61 -1.24
N GLU A 205 -2.07 -14.35 -1.61
CA GLU A 205 -0.92 -13.49 -1.25
C GLU A 205 -0.72 -13.43 0.27
N LEU A 206 0.53 -13.68 0.66
CA LEU A 206 1.04 -13.58 2.02
C LEU A 206 2.43 -12.98 1.94
N GLN A 207 2.56 -11.73 2.26
CA GLN A 207 3.75 -10.95 1.99
C GLN A 207 4.35 -10.42 3.29
N TYR A 208 5.63 -10.68 3.51
CA TYR A 208 6.37 -10.21 4.69
C TYR A 208 7.73 -9.60 4.33
N GLU A 209 7.92 -9.29 3.06
CA GLU A 209 9.14 -8.71 2.51
C GLU A 209 8.77 -7.55 1.59
N THR A 210 9.37 -6.38 1.83
CA THR A 210 9.15 -5.15 1.06
C THR A 210 10.47 -4.58 0.59
N PHE A 211 10.45 -3.65 -0.34
CA PHE A 211 11.62 -2.79 -0.53
C PHE A 211 11.97 -2.05 0.77
N SER A 212 13.23 -1.68 0.90
CA SER A 212 13.68 -0.50 1.65
C SER A 212 13.60 0.70 0.71
N ALA A 213 13.26 1.87 1.21
CA ALA A 213 12.93 3.04 0.42
C ALA A 213 13.56 4.33 0.94
N ALA A 214 14.13 5.12 0.02
CA ALA A 214 14.54 6.48 0.29
C ALA A 214 14.10 7.42 -0.85
N GLY A 215 13.78 8.64 -0.49
CA GLY A 215 13.62 9.75 -1.41
C GLY A 215 14.90 10.60 -1.47
N THR A 216 15.14 11.26 -2.60
CA THR A 216 16.28 12.17 -2.75
C THR A 216 15.86 13.46 -3.45
N GLU A 217 16.42 14.55 -2.96
CA GLU A 217 16.32 15.86 -3.59
C GLU A 217 17.74 16.31 -3.96
N LEU A 218 17.92 16.64 -5.23
CA LEU A 218 19.15 17.19 -5.77
C LEU A 218 18.93 18.66 -6.17
N HIS A 219 19.84 19.50 -5.75
CA HIS A 219 19.91 20.91 -6.18
C HIS A 219 21.21 21.15 -6.92
N PHE A 220 21.11 21.75 -8.10
CA PHE A 220 22.24 22.10 -8.97
C PHE A 220 22.32 23.61 -9.13
N GLN A 221 23.43 24.22 -8.69
CA GLN A 221 23.67 25.63 -8.81
C GLN A 221 24.49 25.92 -10.06
N GLY A 222 23.90 26.61 -11.01
CA GLY A 222 24.55 27.06 -12.22
C GLY A 222 25.23 28.43 -12.06
N ARG A 223 25.68 28.93 -13.18
CA ARG A 223 26.10 30.31 -13.38
C ARG A 223 25.80 30.72 -14.83
N ASN A 224 24.79 31.55 -14.98
CA ASN A 224 24.35 32.00 -16.30
C ASN A 224 25.19 33.16 -16.80
N VAL A 225 25.59 33.09 -18.05
CA VAL A 225 26.25 34.21 -18.82
C VAL A 225 25.75 34.12 -20.26
N HIS A 226 26.03 35.19 -21.05
CA HIS A 226 25.64 35.18 -22.46
C HIS A 226 26.29 34.02 -23.23
N PRO A 227 25.54 33.22 -23.98
CA PRO A 227 26.06 32.02 -24.64
C PRO A 227 27.25 32.24 -25.56
N GLY A 228 27.32 33.39 -26.22
CA GLY A 228 28.43 33.76 -27.09
C GLY A 228 29.77 33.97 -26.37
N THR A 229 29.76 34.16 -25.05
CA THR A 229 30.97 34.36 -24.22
C THR A 229 31.07 33.31 -23.11
N ALA A 230 30.31 32.21 -23.23
CA ALA A 230 30.12 31.23 -22.17
C ALA A 230 31.34 30.35 -21.86
N LYS A 231 32.28 30.20 -22.81
CA LYS A 231 33.45 29.32 -22.67
C LYS A 231 34.28 29.64 -21.43
N GLY A 232 34.40 28.71 -20.50
CA GLY A 232 35.11 28.82 -19.24
C GLY A 232 34.42 29.72 -18.19
N GLN A 233 33.19 30.20 -18.47
CA GLN A 233 32.44 31.08 -17.58
C GLN A 233 31.07 30.45 -17.18
N MET A 234 30.30 29.96 -18.15
CA MET A 234 28.99 29.38 -17.88
C MET A 234 29.12 28.02 -17.14
N VAL A 235 28.25 27.82 -16.18
CA VAL A 235 27.93 26.51 -15.62
C VAL A 235 26.43 26.32 -15.78
N ASN A 236 26.04 25.37 -16.61
CA ASN A 236 24.61 25.10 -16.88
C ASN A 236 24.08 24.06 -15.89
N ALA A 237 23.18 24.49 -15.01
CA ALA A 237 22.61 23.63 -13.97
C ALA A 237 21.82 22.42 -14.55
N LEU A 238 21.09 22.62 -15.66
CA LEU A 238 20.42 21.48 -16.34
C LEU A 238 21.43 20.46 -16.89
N GLN A 239 22.58 20.93 -17.41
CA GLN A 239 23.62 20.02 -17.86
C GLN A 239 24.24 19.25 -16.69
N LEU A 240 24.43 19.90 -15.53
CA LEU A 240 24.88 19.20 -14.31
C LEU A 240 23.90 18.12 -13.89
N ALA A 241 22.58 18.36 -13.97
CA ALA A 241 21.57 17.34 -13.66
C ALA A 241 21.64 16.14 -14.62
N ILE A 242 21.82 16.40 -15.92
CA ILE A 242 22.00 15.35 -16.93
C ILE A 242 23.30 14.56 -16.66
N ASP A 243 24.40 15.26 -16.37
CA ASP A 243 25.70 14.66 -16.11
C ASP A 243 25.69 13.81 -14.81
N PHE A 244 24.95 14.24 -13.81
CA PHE A 244 24.68 13.45 -12.61
C PHE A 244 23.92 12.17 -12.94
N HIS A 245 22.80 12.29 -13.64
CA HIS A 245 21.95 11.16 -14.03
C HIS A 245 22.75 10.11 -14.83
N ASN A 246 23.58 10.54 -15.75
CA ASN A 246 24.39 9.66 -16.60
C ASN A 246 25.50 8.90 -15.86
N GLN A 247 25.80 9.25 -14.60
CA GLN A 247 26.74 8.51 -13.75
C GLN A 247 26.06 7.38 -12.95
N LEU A 248 24.70 7.38 -12.87
CA LEU A 248 23.96 6.27 -12.29
C LEU A 248 23.97 5.07 -13.25
N PRO A 249 23.92 3.83 -12.73
CA PRO A 249 23.86 2.63 -13.56
C PRO A 249 22.63 2.64 -14.47
N ALA A 250 22.83 2.63 -15.77
CA ALA A 250 21.76 2.73 -16.76
C ALA A 250 20.75 1.56 -16.71
N GLY A 251 21.15 0.40 -16.17
CA GLY A 251 20.30 -0.77 -16.00
C GLY A 251 19.46 -0.76 -14.73
N ASP A 252 19.76 0.13 -13.77
CA ASP A 252 19.11 0.17 -12.44
C ASP A 252 17.93 1.14 -12.46
N ARG A 253 16.98 0.91 -13.37
CA ARG A 253 15.75 1.70 -13.52
C ARG A 253 14.52 0.79 -13.42
N PRO A 254 13.38 1.27 -12.91
CA PRO A 254 12.19 0.44 -12.72
C PRO A 254 11.78 -0.35 -13.96
N GLU A 255 11.83 0.29 -15.13
CA GLU A 255 11.48 -0.31 -16.43
C GLU A 255 12.45 -1.39 -16.93
N LEU A 256 13.59 -1.57 -16.25
CA LEU A 256 14.64 -2.54 -16.59
C LEU A 256 14.94 -3.53 -15.47
N THR A 257 14.19 -3.51 -14.37
CA THR A 257 14.43 -4.33 -13.18
C THR A 257 13.19 -5.16 -12.81
N GLU A 258 13.43 -6.37 -12.29
CA GLU A 258 12.39 -7.31 -11.85
C GLU A 258 12.82 -8.07 -10.60
N GLY A 259 11.90 -8.85 -10.00
CA GLY A 259 12.17 -9.68 -8.82
C GLY A 259 12.81 -8.87 -7.70
N TYR A 260 13.97 -9.30 -7.22
CA TYR A 260 14.72 -8.68 -6.12
C TYR A 260 15.65 -7.53 -6.53
N GLN A 261 15.66 -7.15 -7.80
CA GLN A 261 16.54 -6.08 -8.28
C GLN A 261 16.06 -4.71 -7.79
N GLY A 262 16.95 -3.96 -7.16
CA GLY A 262 16.72 -2.58 -6.74
C GLY A 262 16.93 -1.59 -7.90
N PHE A 263 16.54 -0.32 -7.69
CA PHE A 263 16.64 0.71 -8.73
C PHE A 263 16.82 2.12 -8.17
N TYR A 264 17.21 3.04 -9.07
CA TYR A 264 17.07 4.48 -8.97
C TYR A 264 15.99 4.93 -9.96
N HIS A 265 14.97 5.61 -9.50
CA HIS A 265 13.92 6.14 -10.38
C HIS A 265 13.93 7.67 -10.35
N LEU A 266 14.24 8.28 -11.48
CA LEU A 266 14.11 9.72 -11.66
C LEU A 266 12.63 10.07 -11.73
N MET A 267 12.14 10.83 -10.75
CA MET A 267 10.73 11.24 -10.65
C MET A 267 10.47 12.55 -11.40
N ASP A 268 11.37 13.52 -11.22
CA ASP A 268 11.26 14.84 -11.82
C ASP A 268 12.62 15.48 -12.04
N VAL A 269 12.73 16.33 -13.06
CA VAL A 269 13.83 17.24 -13.30
C VAL A 269 13.31 18.54 -13.86
N THR A 270 13.56 19.63 -13.16
CA THR A 270 13.14 20.98 -13.56
C THR A 270 14.28 21.99 -13.40
N GLY A 271 14.25 23.06 -14.17
CA GLY A 271 15.23 24.14 -13.97
C GLY A 271 15.53 25.00 -15.18
N THR A 272 16.61 25.76 -15.04
CA THR A 272 17.16 26.65 -16.03
C THR A 272 18.69 26.51 -16.06
N VAL A 273 19.38 27.40 -16.80
CA VAL A 273 20.85 27.44 -16.76
C VAL A 273 21.37 27.85 -15.37
N GLU A 274 20.62 28.68 -14.64
CA GLU A 274 21.04 29.22 -13.34
C GLU A 274 20.84 28.25 -12.19
N GLU A 275 19.75 27.49 -12.21
CA GLU A 275 19.36 26.57 -11.15
C GLU A 275 18.57 25.40 -11.73
N ALA A 276 18.82 24.18 -11.24
CA ALA A 276 18.02 23.00 -11.55
C ALA A 276 17.81 22.15 -10.31
N ARG A 277 16.76 21.35 -10.33
CA ARG A 277 16.43 20.36 -9.30
C ARG A 277 16.09 19.02 -9.94
N ALA A 278 16.38 17.95 -9.25
CA ALA A 278 15.94 16.63 -9.63
C ALA A 278 15.55 15.83 -8.38
N SER A 279 14.50 15.05 -8.48
CA SER A 279 14.08 14.12 -7.42
C SER A 279 14.19 12.68 -7.89
N TYR A 280 14.62 11.80 -6.98
CA TYR A 280 14.68 10.36 -7.21
C TYR A 280 14.07 9.63 -6.04
N ILE A 281 13.60 8.41 -6.32
CA ILE A 281 13.38 7.40 -5.30
C ILE A 281 14.38 6.26 -5.48
N ILE A 282 14.86 5.73 -4.36
CA ILE A 282 15.77 4.58 -4.29
C ILE A 282 14.99 3.43 -3.68
N ARG A 283 15.10 2.25 -4.28
CA ARG A 283 14.48 1.01 -3.78
C ARG A 283 15.49 -0.13 -3.85
N ASP A 284 15.55 -0.94 -2.80
CA ASP A 284 16.29 -2.20 -2.79
C ASP A 284 15.74 -3.10 -1.68
N PHE A 285 15.84 -4.42 -1.84
CA PHE A 285 15.42 -5.37 -0.82
C PHE A 285 16.47 -5.58 0.25
N GLU A 286 17.74 -5.68 -0.15
CA GLU A 286 18.83 -5.93 0.77
C GLU A 286 19.36 -4.62 1.35
N LYS A 287 19.51 -4.58 2.68
CA LYS A 287 19.92 -3.36 3.39
C LYS A 287 21.30 -2.87 2.96
N GLU A 288 22.24 -3.78 2.78
CA GLU A 288 23.61 -3.48 2.38
C GLU A 288 23.64 -2.80 1.00
N THR A 289 22.90 -3.32 0.04
CA THR A 289 22.84 -2.74 -1.31
C THR A 289 22.02 -1.46 -1.33
N PHE A 290 20.98 -1.35 -0.52
CA PHE A 290 20.21 -0.12 -0.33
C PHE A 290 21.09 1.02 0.18
N GLU A 291 21.86 0.77 1.27
CA GLU A 291 22.80 1.76 1.81
C GLU A 291 23.91 2.09 0.80
N ALA A 292 24.41 1.08 0.07
CA ALA A 292 25.43 1.31 -0.96
C ALA A 292 24.90 2.21 -2.10
N ARG A 293 23.62 2.11 -2.47
CA ARG A 293 22.98 2.98 -3.46
C ARG A 293 22.97 4.44 -3.00
N LYS A 294 22.64 4.70 -1.74
CA LYS A 294 22.64 6.05 -1.15
C LYS A 294 24.06 6.64 -1.15
N VAL A 295 25.03 5.85 -0.72
CA VAL A 295 26.45 6.25 -0.73
C VAL A 295 26.94 6.53 -2.15
N ALA A 296 26.55 5.75 -3.13
CA ALA A 296 26.94 5.97 -4.52
C ALA A 296 26.40 7.31 -5.06
N MET A 297 25.16 7.67 -4.77
CA MET A 297 24.62 9.00 -5.17
C MET A 297 25.38 10.15 -4.53
N GLN A 298 25.71 10.05 -3.23
CA GLN A 298 26.50 11.05 -2.55
C GLN A 298 27.91 11.16 -3.16
N ALA A 299 28.55 10.04 -3.47
CA ALA A 299 29.87 10.04 -4.07
C ALA A 299 29.89 10.68 -5.47
N ILE A 300 28.81 10.55 -6.24
CA ILE A 300 28.66 11.25 -7.54
C ILE A 300 28.60 12.75 -7.30
N ALA A 301 27.78 13.23 -6.35
CA ALA A 301 27.65 14.66 -6.04
C ALA A 301 29.00 15.24 -5.56
N ASP A 302 29.70 14.54 -4.67
CA ASP A 302 31.00 14.95 -4.14
C ASP A 302 32.06 15.02 -5.26
N LYS A 303 32.10 14.02 -6.14
CA LYS A 303 33.00 13.99 -7.29
C LYS A 303 32.75 15.16 -8.23
N MET A 304 31.48 15.45 -8.56
CA MET A 304 31.12 16.58 -9.41
C MET A 304 31.55 17.92 -8.79
N ASN A 305 31.34 18.11 -7.48
CA ASN A 305 31.77 19.28 -6.76
C ASN A 305 33.30 19.43 -6.77
N GLN A 306 34.02 18.35 -6.61
CA GLN A 306 35.51 18.37 -6.72
C GLN A 306 35.96 18.75 -8.11
N GLU A 307 35.36 18.19 -9.17
CA GLU A 307 35.72 18.52 -10.56
C GLU A 307 35.38 19.98 -10.93
N LEU A 308 34.29 20.53 -10.37
CA LEU A 308 33.87 21.91 -10.55
C LEU A 308 34.66 22.91 -9.70
N GLY A 309 35.40 22.43 -8.69
CA GLY A 309 36.14 23.26 -7.73
C GLY A 309 35.23 24.12 -6.86
N SER A 310 33.96 23.72 -6.68
CA SER A 310 32.96 24.48 -5.90
C SER A 310 31.72 23.58 -5.61
N ASP A 311 31.05 23.83 -4.47
CA ASP A 311 29.86 23.13 -4.04
C ASP A 311 28.64 23.58 -4.85
N ARG A 312 28.37 22.92 -5.96
CA ARG A 312 27.28 23.23 -6.89
C ARG A 312 26.20 22.13 -6.96
N VAL A 313 26.50 20.97 -6.45
CA VAL A 313 25.58 19.83 -6.40
C VAL A 313 25.34 19.50 -4.94
N THR A 314 24.12 19.68 -4.49
CA THR A 314 23.69 19.33 -3.13
C THR A 314 22.69 18.20 -3.20
N LEU A 315 22.94 17.12 -2.45
CA LEU A 315 22.04 15.97 -2.32
C LEU A 315 21.46 15.94 -0.90
N THR A 316 20.14 15.84 -0.81
CA THR A 316 19.43 15.50 0.43
C THR A 316 18.83 14.12 0.30
N LEU A 317 19.09 13.24 1.25
CA LEU A 317 18.56 11.87 1.33
C LEU A 317 17.62 11.78 2.52
N THR A 318 16.46 11.12 2.31
CA THR A 318 15.46 10.89 3.36
C THR A 318 15.01 9.44 3.30
N ASP A 319 15.33 8.66 4.33
CA ASP A 319 14.81 7.31 4.46
C ASP A 319 13.30 7.33 4.72
N GLN A 320 12.55 6.48 4.03
CA GLN A 320 11.11 6.42 4.13
C GLN A 320 10.65 5.22 4.96
N TYR A 321 11.18 4.04 4.66
CA TYR A 321 10.95 2.79 5.39
C TYR A 321 12.04 1.76 5.02
N TYR A 322 12.14 0.70 5.82
CA TYR A 322 13.01 -0.43 5.59
C TYR A 322 12.20 -1.71 5.33
N ASN A 323 12.85 -2.72 4.77
CA ASN A 323 12.25 -4.03 4.50
C ASN A 323 11.74 -4.66 5.81
N MET A 324 10.43 -4.91 5.91
CA MET A 324 9.79 -5.48 7.10
C MET A 324 10.28 -6.89 7.44
N LYS A 325 10.88 -7.61 6.50
CA LYS A 325 11.51 -8.91 6.69
C LYS A 325 12.48 -8.91 7.87
N GLU A 326 13.28 -7.83 8.04
CA GLU A 326 14.22 -7.70 9.16
C GLU A 326 13.58 -7.83 10.56
N VAL A 327 12.31 -7.50 10.66
CA VAL A 327 11.51 -7.60 11.89
C VAL A 327 10.80 -8.95 11.95
N ILE A 328 10.10 -9.32 10.89
CA ILE A 328 9.22 -10.49 10.86
C ILE A 328 9.99 -11.81 10.95
N GLU A 329 11.19 -11.90 10.38
CA GLU A 329 12.02 -13.12 10.49
C GLU A 329 12.49 -13.42 11.94
N LYS A 330 12.40 -12.47 12.86
CA LYS A 330 12.71 -12.71 14.28
C LYS A 330 11.64 -13.54 14.98
N ASP A 331 10.40 -13.45 14.50
CA ASP A 331 9.28 -14.28 14.94
C ASP A 331 8.32 -14.53 13.77
N MET A 332 8.43 -15.71 13.16
CA MET A 332 7.63 -16.12 12.01
C MET A 332 6.22 -16.61 12.38
N THR A 333 5.80 -16.43 13.63
CA THR A 333 4.46 -16.83 14.11
C THR A 333 3.34 -16.32 13.22
N PRO A 334 3.27 -15.01 12.84
CA PRO A 334 2.18 -14.52 11.99
C PRO A 334 2.18 -15.21 10.60
N ILE A 335 3.35 -15.45 10.01
CA ILE A 335 3.46 -16.12 8.71
C ILE A 335 3.04 -17.58 8.81
N THR A 336 3.48 -18.26 9.87
CA THR A 336 3.16 -19.69 10.11
C THR A 336 1.66 -19.89 10.27
N ILE A 337 0.99 -19.03 11.05
CA ILE A 337 -0.47 -19.09 11.26
C ILE A 337 -1.21 -18.81 9.96
N ALA A 338 -0.92 -17.68 9.27
CA ALA A 338 -1.61 -17.32 8.04
C ALA A 338 -1.45 -18.42 6.98
N LYS A 339 -0.23 -18.94 6.79
CA LYS A 339 0.05 -20.05 5.86
C LYS A 339 -0.76 -21.30 6.21
N ALA A 340 -0.73 -21.76 7.47
CA ALA A 340 -1.47 -22.95 7.90
C ALA A 340 -2.99 -22.78 7.70
N VAL A 341 -3.52 -21.58 7.99
CA VAL A 341 -4.94 -21.27 7.78
C VAL A 341 -5.29 -21.30 6.29
N MET A 342 -4.50 -20.67 5.44
CA MET A 342 -4.71 -20.69 3.98
C MET A 342 -4.71 -22.14 3.46
N GLU A 343 -3.70 -22.95 3.83
CA GLU A 343 -3.60 -24.35 3.43
C GLU A 343 -4.82 -25.17 3.90
N ASN A 344 -5.28 -24.96 5.14
CA ASN A 344 -6.49 -25.62 5.67
C ASN A 344 -7.80 -25.19 4.96
N LEU A 345 -7.77 -24.05 4.33
CA LEU A 345 -8.86 -23.51 3.52
C LEU A 345 -8.71 -23.88 2.03
N ASP A 346 -7.79 -24.76 1.64
CA ASP A 346 -7.46 -25.08 0.25
C ASP A 346 -7.05 -23.83 -0.57
N ILE A 347 -6.38 -22.87 0.07
CA ILE A 347 -5.76 -21.72 -0.57
C ILE A 347 -4.25 -21.97 -0.63
N THR A 348 -3.67 -21.91 -1.81
CA THR A 348 -2.21 -22.00 -1.98
C THR A 348 -1.59 -20.66 -1.62
N PRO A 349 -0.75 -20.58 -0.56
CA PRO A 349 -0.06 -19.34 -0.22
C PRO A 349 0.91 -18.92 -1.33
N ILE A 350 0.85 -17.65 -1.70
CA ILE A 350 1.78 -16.99 -2.64
C ILE A 350 2.67 -16.06 -1.81
N ILE A 351 3.91 -16.50 -1.57
CA ILE A 351 4.87 -15.76 -0.75
C ILE A 351 5.88 -15.12 -1.70
N GLU A 352 5.60 -13.88 -2.07
CA GLU A 352 6.44 -13.09 -2.96
C GLU A 352 6.71 -11.72 -2.31
N PRO A 353 7.87 -11.09 -2.60
CA PRO A 353 8.17 -9.77 -2.04
C PRO A 353 7.35 -8.67 -2.72
N ILE A 354 6.97 -7.66 -1.95
CA ILE A 354 6.32 -6.45 -2.45
C ILE A 354 7.39 -5.53 -3.03
N ARG A 355 7.30 -5.20 -4.32
CA ARG A 355 8.17 -4.20 -4.97
C ARG A 355 7.71 -2.75 -4.67
N GLY A 356 7.33 -2.51 -3.45
CA GLY A 356 6.82 -1.27 -2.89
C GLY A 356 6.94 -1.30 -1.38
N GLY A 357 6.17 -0.46 -0.71
CA GLY A 357 5.95 -0.46 0.73
C GLY A 357 4.49 -0.68 1.05
N THR A 358 4.19 -0.92 2.30
CA THR A 358 2.86 -0.92 2.89
C THR A 358 2.92 -0.28 4.28
N ASP A 359 1.79 0.03 4.88
CA ASP A 359 1.74 0.44 6.28
C ASP A 359 2.40 -0.60 7.20
N GLY A 360 2.30 -1.90 6.85
CA GLY A 360 2.95 -2.99 7.57
C GLY A 360 4.47 -2.85 7.67
N SER A 361 5.11 -2.24 6.65
CA SER A 361 6.57 -1.99 6.70
C SER A 361 6.95 -1.08 7.85
N LYS A 362 6.22 0.01 8.07
CA LYS A 362 6.49 0.98 9.14
C LYS A 362 6.06 0.47 10.50
N ILE A 363 4.85 -0.11 10.58
CA ILE A 363 4.29 -0.64 11.82
C ILE A 363 5.15 -1.77 12.38
N SER A 364 5.74 -2.61 11.52
CA SER A 364 6.68 -3.65 11.94
C SER A 364 7.88 -3.08 12.71
N PHE A 365 8.45 -1.97 12.23
CA PHE A 365 9.56 -1.29 12.93
C PHE A 365 9.13 -0.54 14.20
N MET A 366 7.82 -0.32 14.41
CA MET A 366 7.29 0.19 15.68
C MET A 366 7.09 -0.91 16.74
N GLY A 367 7.43 -2.16 16.41
CA GLY A 367 7.41 -3.28 17.35
C GLY A 367 6.24 -4.24 17.19
N ILE A 368 5.38 -4.07 16.18
CA ILE A 368 4.27 -4.95 15.87
C ILE A 368 4.54 -5.61 14.52
N PRO A 369 5.04 -6.86 14.46
CA PRO A 369 5.23 -7.57 13.19
C PRO A 369 3.93 -7.60 12.39
N THR A 370 3.93 -7.00 11.18
CA THR A 370 2.70 -6.77 10.41
C THR A 370 2.89 -7.18 8.95
N PRO A 371 2.79 -8.50 8.63
CA PRO A 371 2.75 -8.96 7.25
C PRO A 371 1.44 -8.58 6.57
N ASN A 372 1.45 -8.63 5.23
CA ASN A 372 0.31 -8.35 4.40
C ASN A 372 -0.37 -9.64 3.93
N ILE A 373 -1.71 -9.68 3.93
CA ILE A 373 -2.52 -10.76 3.36
C ILE A 373 -3.43 -10.22 2.27
N PHE A 374 -3.85 -11.10 1.36
CA PHE A 374 -4.69 -10.74 0.22
C PHE A 374 -6.04 -10.13 0.62
N ALA A 375 -6.51 -9.16 -0.17
CA ALA A 375 -7.84 -8.56 -0.15
C ALA A 375 -8.57 -8.69 -1.50
N GLY A 376 -7.93 -9.28 -2.50
CA GLY A 376 -8.55 -9.65 -3.78
C GLY A 376 -8.57 -8.57 -4.84
N GLY A 377 -7.99 -7.40 -4.60
CA GLY A 377 -7.88 -6.33 -5.59
C GLY A 377 -6.96 -6.69 -6.76
N GLU A 378 -7.34 -6.29 -7.96
CA GLU A 378 -6.55 -6.47 -9.18
C GLU A 378 -6.52 -5.17 -9.98
N ASN A 379 -5.40 -4.90 -10.68
CA ASN A 379 -5.19 -3.70 -11.50
C ASN A 379 -5.44 -2.38 -10.75
N MET A 380 -5.01 -2.30 -9.50
CA MET A 380 -5.21 -1.18 -8.58
C MET A 380 -4.77 0.17 -9.17
N HIS A 381 -5.10 1.28 -8.51
CA HIS A 381 -4.70 2.65 -8.83
C HIS A 381 -5.22 3.21 -10.16
N GLY A 382 -6.32 2.66 -10.69
CA GLY A 382 -6.87 3.19 -11.92
C GLY A 382 -8.20 2.61 -12.36
N ARG A 383 -8.65 3.00 -13.54
CA ARG A 383 -9.95 2.63 -14.10
C ARG A 383 -10.12 1.15 -14.43
N PHE A 384 -9.04 0.39 -14.48
CA PHE A 384 -9.06 -1.04 -14.77
C PHE A 384 -9.09 -1.89 -13.51
N GLU A 385 -9.23 -1.26 -12.36
CA GLU A 385 -9.33 -1.92 -11.07
C GLU A 385 -10.59 -2.77 -10.98
N TYR A 386 -10.45 -3.96 -10.42
CA TYR A 386 -11.55 -4.85 -10.14
C TYR A 386 -11.25 -5.77 -8.96
N VAL A 387 -12.30 -6.37 -8.39
CA VAL A 387 -12.17 -7.36 -7.32
C VAL A 387 -13.15 -8.51 -7.52
N SER A 388 -12.78 -9.73 -7.12
CA SER A 388 -13.68 -10.88 -7.09
C SER A 388 -14.36 -11.00 -5.73
N LEU A 389 -15.69 -11.09 -5.75
CA LEU A 389 -16.47 -11.33 -4.53
C LEU A 389 -16.07 -12.63 -3.84
N GLN A 390 -15.78 -13.69 -4.59
CA GLN A 390 -15.38 -14.97 -4.03
C GLN A 390 -13.99 -14.88 -3.38
N THR A 391 -13.09 -14.09 -3.94
CA THR A 391 -11.78 -13.82 -3.29
C THR A 391 -11.98 -13.06 -1.99
N MET A 392 -12.84 -12.04 -1.96
CA MET A 392 -13.20 -11.33 -0.72
C MET A 392 -13.81 -12.28 0.33
N GLU A 393 -14.70 -13.18 -0.06
CA GLU A 393 -15.26 -14.21 0.85
C GLU A 393 -14.14 -15.09 1.43
N ARG A 394 -13.12 -15.43 0.63
CA ARG A 394 -11.95 -16.20 1.10
C ARG A 394 -11.06 -15.41 2.04
N ALA A 395 -10.93 -14.09 1.85
CA ALA A 395 -10.21 -13.22 2.78
C ALA A 395 -10.92 -13.18 4.15
N VAL A 396 -12.25 -13.07 4.17
CA VAL A 396 -13.05 -13.21 5.40
C VAL A 396 -12.81 -14.55 6.07
N ASP A 397 -12.81 -15.66 5.31
CA ASP A 397 -12.51 -17.01 5.85
C ASP A 397 -11.13 -17.08 6.47
N THR A 398 -10.14 -16.45 5.83
CA THR A 398 -8.75 -16.42 6.29
C THR A 398 -8.63 -15.63 7.60
N ILE A 399 -9.26 -14.45 7.69
CA ILE A 399 -9.30 -13.64 8.94
C ILE A 399 -9.90 -14.45 10.09
N ILE A 400 -11.06 -15.10 9.86
CA ILE A 400 -11.73 -15.95 10.87
C ILE A 400 -10.82 -17.12 11.27
N GLY A 401 -10.19 -17.76 10.31
CA GLY A 401 -9.27 -18.88 10.56
C GLY A 401 -8.06 -18.47 11.40
N ILE A 402 -7.46 -17.31 11.13
CA ILE A 402 -6.30 -16.77 11.86
C ILE A 402 -6.65 -16.55 13.34
N VAL A 403 -7.76 -15.88 13.63
CA VAL A 403 -8.12 -15.55 15.02
C VAL A 403 -8.62 -16.75 15.81
N SER A 404 -9.01 -17.82 15.12
CA SER A 404 -9.48 -19.09 15.71
C SER A 404 -8.37 -20.16 15.77
N TYR A 405 -7.16 -19.83 15.27
CA TYR A 405 -6.07 -20.80 15.17
C TYR A 405 -5.58 -21.26 16.54
N LYS A 406 -5.47 -22.58 16.69
CA LYS A 406 -4.90 -23.26 17.86
C LYS A 406 -3.60 -23.92 17.47
N ASP A 407 -2.55 -23.70 18.26
CA ASP A 407 -1.24 -24.36 18.09
C ASP A 407 -1.34 -25.87 18.22
#